data_d68cb554dfdeaaafbb423cd3d50655ef
#
_entry.id   d68cb554dfdeaaafbb423cd3d50655ef
#
_cell.length_a   1.000
_cell.length_b   1.000
_cell.length_c   1.000
_cell.angle_alpha   90.00
_cell.angle_beta   90.00
_cell.angle_gamma   90.00
#
_symmetry.space_group_name_H-M   'P 1'
#
loop_
_entity.id
_entity.type
_entity.pdbx_description
1 polymer ?
#
loop_
_entity_poly.entity_id
_entity_poly.type
_entity_poly.pdbx_seq_one_letter_code
_entity_poly.pdbx_strand_id
1 'polypeptide(L)'
;GGDAGPAAPALAAVRACPGQGCLRCAGARGFTTRRPVAGHTRRLHDAPEMALSHNDPHRAPAASPADHTVIGGMSRRTQILRLLLRYRGSGVFAGMNLDPAAINEYEVPAEGTPDQFVSDLESLGPTFVKLGQMLSTRPDIVPPEFATALERMQENTSSVPVERIRQIIEEELGVSVNKAFSHFDPVPLGCASLAQVHRAALRDGTPVAIKVQKPEVAAQVRSDLDVLKSFATAADRLTGIGRRVRFADWLGEFGKALRAELNYEDEAETLARFGKHLKPFPLLWVPQPVWDLSSRKVLTMQLAEGVRVDKISGLRRTEQPMDELAAELVKGYLDQMFVHGEIHADPHPGNLRVLQDGRLAIFDLGMVAHVPPRLRERLLKLLFAAVDGRGEEVAEETIALSTRLEDYDEERYQRETGQMIARYAAHDATSEGRVVLDLVRIATSTGLRTPPELSLLGKTLLNLEGVCRALSPTLDTRRIVERHLQHVMRARLKKSLSAANLASEAMELQHLVREGPRRMSEILSLAAENRLQMRVTGLEESHLMESLQKIANRVAAGIVTAALIMASAQMMRIETGLKLWGYPAIAMVLFLLGVVLGLGIVVSALLFDRRVRAREERGHR
;
A
#
# COMPACT_ATOMS: atom_id res chain seq x y z
N GLY A 1 3.42 63.66 35.01
CA GLY A 1 4.78 64.01 35.00
C GLY A 1 5.53 63.25 33.96
N GLY A 2 5.90 63.86 32.92
CA GLY A 2 7.06 64.36 32.28
C GLY A 2 7.67 63.32 31.40
N ASP A 3 7.61 63.41 30.19
CA ASP A 3 8.25 64.22 29.13
C ASP A 3 9.51 63.56 28.56
N ALA A 4 9.56 63.53 27.23
CA ALA A 4 10.59 63.72 26.24
C ALA A 4 11.09 62.52 25.48
N GLY A 5 10.68 62.40 24.21
CA GLY A 5 11.55 62.05 23.11
C GLY A 5 12.41 63.25 22.70
N PRO A 6 13.10 63.30 21.57
CA PRO A 6 13.33 62.39 20.45
C PRO A 6 14.80 62.31 20.00
N ALA A 7 15.20 61.59 18.99
CA ALA A 7 15.99 62.04 17.83
C ALA A 7 16.60 60.90 17.00
N ALA A 8 16.24 60.84 15.75
CA ALA A 8 17.17 60.49 14.66
C ALA A 8 17.98 61.80 14.31
N PRO A 9 19.12 61.70 13.62
CA PRO A 9 19.18 61.57 12.17
C PRO A 9 20.44 60.87 11.60
N ALA A 10 20.34 60.36 10.42
CA ALA A 10 20.73 60.92 9.11
C ALA A 10 22.13 60.54 8.58
N LEU A 11 22.12 59.88 7.43
CA LEU A 11 22.80 60.23 6.16
C LEU A 11 24.30 60.51 6.14
N ALA A 12 25.00 59.74 5.28
CA ALA A 12 25.90 60.19 4.20
C ALA A 12 26.54 58.96 3.56
N ALA A 13 26.31 58.56 2.37
CA ALA A 13 26.52 59.13 1.04
C ALA A 13 28.02 59.29 0.68
N VAL A 14 28.36 58.61 -0.43
CA VAL A 14 29.14 59.10 -1.56
C VAL A 14 30.59 58.65 -1.75
N ARG A 15 30.81 58.09 -2.97
CA ARG A 15 31.91 58.15 -3.97
C ARG A 15 32.82 56.93 -4.04
N ALA A 16 32.82 56.17 -5.11
CA ALA A 16 33.28 56.43 -6.51
C ALA A 16 34.79 56.28 -6.69
N CYS A 17 35.07 55.34 -7.57
CA CYS A 17 36.29 54.96 -8.32
C CYS A 17 37.38 56.08 -8.51
N PRO A 18 38.60 55.81 -9.11
CA PRO A 18 39.02 54.79 -10.07
C PRO A 18 40.52 54.39 -10.04
N GLY A 19 40.96 53.59 -10.98
CA GLY A 19 42.36 53.64 -11.51
C GLY A 19 43.09 52.29 -11.46
N GLN A 20 43.21 51.61 -12.54
CA GLN A 20 44.33 51.50 -13.49
C GLN A 20 45.62 50.84 -12.99
N GLY A 21 46.09 49.95 -13.81
CA GLY A 21 47.49 49.60 -14.01
C GLY A 21 47.78 48.09 -13.90
N CYS A 22 47.94 47.39 -14.87
CA CYS A 22 48.87 47.30 -15.98
C CYS A 22 50.03 46.30 -15.72
N LEU A 23 50.21 45.45 -16.68
CA LEU A 23 51.45 44.88 -17.20
C LEU A 23 51.95 43.49 -16.72
N ARG A 24 51.99 42.64 -17.64
CA ARG A 24 53.10 41.96 -18.42
C ARG A 24 53.56 40.63 -17.80
N CYS A 25 53.93 39.59 -18.48
CA CYS A 25 54.47 39.24 -19.79
C CYS A 25 54.34 37.70 -19.91
N ALA A 26 54.30 37.07 -20.93
CA ALA A 26 54.88 36.95 -22.23
C ALA A 26 55.16 35.46 -22.55
N GLY A 27 55.05 35.14 -23.79
CA GLY A 27 55.84 34.25 -24.58
C GLY A 27 55.08 33.08 -25.20
N ALA A 28 54.69 33.09 -26.36
CA ALA A 28 55.26 33.23 -27.70
C ALA A 28 55.50 31.88 -28.40
N ARG A 29 55.01 31.84 -29.61
CA ARG A 29 55.42 31.24 -30.89
C ARG A 29 54.59 30.06 -31.32
N GLY A 30 54.09 29.92 -32.56
CA GLY A 30 54.12 30.75 -33.73
C GLY A 30 53.79 29.90 -34.96
N PHE A 31 53.19 30.56 -35.96
CA PHE A 31 53.24 30.29 -37.39
C PHE A 31 52.57 29.00 -37.94
N THR A 32 51.86 28.96 -39.09
CA THR A 32 51.65 29.86 -40.24
C THR A 32 50.44 29.38 -41.04
N THR A 33 49.69 30.31 -41.50
CA THR A 33 48.96 30.58 -42.75
C THR A 33 49.07 29.59 -43.90
N ARG A 34 47.97 29.29 -44.59
CA ARG A 34 47.70 29.72 -46.00
C ARG A 34 46.30 29.24 -46.47
N ARG A 35 45.55 30.15 -47.00
CA ARG A 35 44.48 30.05 -48.00
C ARG A 35 45.12 30.53 -49.33
N PRO A 36 44.41 30.56 -50.48
CA PRO A 36 43.35 29.75 -51.09
C PRO A 36 43.73 29.22 -52.49
N VAL A 37 42.85 28.59 -53.26
CA VAL A 37 42.52 28.94 -54.64
C VAL A 37 41.48 28.02 -55.25
N ALA A 38 40.60 28.60 -56.01
CA ALA A 38 39.46 28.12 -56.75
C ALA A 38 39.74 27.31 -58.00
N GLY A 39 38.75 26.58 -58.46
CA GLY A 39 38.60 26.42 -59.88
C GLY A 39 38.11 25.08 -60.43
N HIS A 40 36.96 25.14 -61.06
CA HIS A 40 36.46 24.46 -62.25
C HIS A 40 35.75 23.09 -62.17
N THR A 41 34.48 23.21 -62.39
CA THR A 41 33.53 22.41 -63.22
C THR A 41 34.05 21.24 -64.04
N ARG A 42 33.36 20.07 -63.92
CA ARG A 42 32.81 19.32 -65.07
C ARG A 42 31.83 18.25 -64.61
N ARG A 43 30.68 18.19 -65.33
CA ARG A 43 29.67 17.16 -65.31
C ARG A 43 30.22 15.83 -65.85
N LEU A 44 29.66 14.68 -65.34
CA LEU A 44 28.97 13.68 -66.15
C LEU A 44 28.85 12.32 -65.43
N HIS A 45 27.66 11.80 -65.47
CA HIS A 45 27.15 10.41 -65.52
C HIS A 45 27.23 9.42 -64.34
N ASP A 46 26.09 9.10 -63.88
CA ASP A 46 25.40 7.83 -63.68
C ASP A 46 26.04 6.69 -62.85
N ALA A 47 25.24 6.33 -61.81
CA ALA A 47 24.94 5.03 -61.17
C ALA A 47 25.97 4.43 -60.19
N PRO A 48 25.52 3.56 -59.23
CA PRO A 48 24.36 3.61 -58.34
C PRO A 48 24.76 3.65 -56.86
N GLU A 49 23.82 4.06 -56.04
CA GLU A 49 23.91 4.12 -54.59
C GLU A 49 24.23 2.77 -53.94
N MET A 50 25.37 2.71 -53.28
CA MET A 50 25.60 1.74 -52.20
C MET A 50 25.44 2.47 -50.89
N ALA A 51 24.32 2.22 -50.20
CA ALA A 51 24.04 2.73 -48.88
C ALA A 51 25.02 2.14 -47.86
N LEU A 52 25.92 2.96 -47.35
CA LEU A 52 26.72 2.67 -46.16
C LEU A 52 25.88 2.96 -44.93
N SER A 53 25.47 1.87 -44.28
CA SER A 53 24.82 1.83 -42.97
C SER A 53 25.77 2.42 -41.92
N HIS A 54 25.40 3.57 -41.36
CA HIS A 54 25.97 4.07 -40.12
C HIS A 54 25.37 3.28 -38.95
N ASN A 55 26.18 2.42 -38.36
CA ASN A 55 25.88 1.71 -37.11
C ASN A 55 26.04 2.70 -35.96
N ASP A 56 24.91 3.15 -35.43
CA ASP A 56 24.82 3.90 -34.17
C ASP A 56 24.68 2.88 -33.02
N PRO A 57 25.65 2.77 -32.06
CA PRO A 57 25.65 1.73 -31.04
C PRO A 57 24.66 1.95 -29.89
N HIS A 58 23.79 2.98 -29.93
CA HIS A 58 22.84 3.29 -28.87
C HIS A 58 21.35 3.11 -29.23
N ARG A 59 21.08 2.49 -30.38
CA ARG A 59 19.68 2.15 -30.71
C ARG A 59 19.40 0.72 -30.26
N ALA A 60 18.80 0.57 -29.09
CA ALA A 60 18.13 -0.67 -28.69
C ALA A 60 17.15 -1.09 -29.79
N PRO A 61 17.09 -2.35 -30.20
CA PRO A 61 16.17 -2.79 -31.21
C PRO A 61 14.74 -2.49 -30.75
N ALA A 62 14.01 -1.75 -31.59
CA ALA A 62 12.56 -1.62 -31.42
C ALA A 62 12.00 -3.04 -31.45
N ALA A 63 11.43 -3.45 -30.30
CA ALA A 63 10.68 -4.68 -30.22
C ALA A 63 9.58 -4.61 -31.29
N SER A 64 9.62 -5.54 -32.21
CA SER A 64 8.54 -5.87 -33.12
C SER A 64 7.24 -5.92 -32.33
N PRO A 65 6.10 -5.43 -32.85
CA PRO A 65 4.83 -5.66 -32.20
C PRO A 65 4.62 -7.17 -32.13
N ALA A 66 4.92 -7.73 -30.96
CA ALA A 66 4.64 -9.12 -30.69
C ALA A 66 3.13 -9.29 -30.83
N ASP A 67 2.74 -10.02 -31.81
CA ASP A 67 1.44 -10.65 -31.95
C ASP A 67 0.90 -10.98 -30.55
N HIS A 68 -0.15 -10.26 -30.14
CA HIS A 68 -1.03 -10.72 -29.08
C HIS A 68 -1.89 -11.87 -29.63
N THR A 69 -1.20 -12.88 -30.14
CA THR A 69 -1.80 -14.17 -30.41
C THR A 69 -2.17 -14.75 -29.05
N VAL A 70 -3.46 -14.82 -28.82
CA VAL A 70 -4.13 -15.69 -27.87
C VAL A 70 -3.25 -16.92 -27.65
N ILE A 71 -2.61 -17.01 -26.47
CA ILE A 71 -2.01 -18.25 -26.01
C ILE A 71 -3.16 -19.24 -25.92
N GLY A 72 -3.22 -20.18 -26.85
CA GLY A 72 -4.35 -21.00 -27.15
C GLY A 72 -4.97 -21.65 -25.92
N GLY A 73 -6.27 -21.46 -25.76
CA GLY A 73 -7.15 -22.43 -25.10
C GLY A 73 -7.13 -22.51 -23.56
N MET A 74 -6.24 -21.85 -22.83
CA MET A 74 -6.21 -21.93 -21.36
C MET A 74 -7.23 -20.99 -20.72
N SER A 75 -8.08 -21.53 -19.84
CA SER A 75 -9.03 -20.72 -19.09
C SER A 75 -8.30 -19.70 -18.18
N ARG A 76 -8.94 -18.57 -17.89
CA ARG A 76 -8.39 -17.55 -16.99
C ARG A 76 -8.01 -18.12 -15.62
N ARG A 77 -8.80 -19.05 -15.11
CA ARG A 77 -8.50 -19.80 -13.87
C ARG A 77 -7.18 -20.56 -13.96
N THR A 78 -6.91 -21.20 -15.08
CA THR A 78 -5.69 -22.00 -15.30
C THR A 78 -4.45 -21.10 -15.35
N GLN A 79 -4.55 -19.91 -15.98
CA GLN A 79 -3.45 -18.94 -16.02
C GLN A 79 -3.07 -18.47 -14.62
N ILE A 80 -4.06 -18.09 -13.81
CA ILE A 80 -3.86 -17.64 -12.42
C ILE A 80 -3.30 -18.79 -11.56
N LEU A 81 -3.85 -20.01 -11.71
CA LEU A 81 -3.35 -21.17 -10.98
C LEU A 81 -1.89 -21.47 -11.33
N ARG A 82 -1.51 -21.38 -12.61
CA ARG A 82 -0.12 -21.55 -13.05
C ARG A 82 0.83 -20.55 -12.40
N LEU A 83 0.43 -19.26 -12.28
CA LEU A 83 1.18 -18.24 -11.57
C LEU A 83 1.39 -18.66 -10.10
N LEU A 84 0.32 -19.00 -9.38
CA LEU A 84 0.37 -19.39 -7.98
C LEU A 84 1.26 -20.63 -7.75
N LEU A 85 1.20 -21.61 -8.65
CA LEU A 85 2.01 -22.83 -8.56
C LEU A 85 3.50 -22.55 -8.83
N ARG A 86 3.80 -21.67 -9.80
CA ARG A 86 5.18 -21.30 -10.15
C ARG A 86 5.92 -20.66 -9.00
N TYR A 87 5.23 -19.84 -8.19
CA TYR A 87 5.84 -19.07 -7.08
C TYR A 87 5.50 -19.62 -5.69
N ARG A 88 4.98 -20.85 -5.60
CA ARG A 88 4.60 -21.47 -4.31
C ARG A 88 5.75 -21.64 -3.33
N GLY A 89 6.98 -21.87 -3.82
CA GLY A 89 8.19 -22.07 -3.01
C GLY A 89 8.99 -20.78 -2.75
N SER A 90 8.70 -19.70 -3.47
CA SER A 90 9.46 -18.45 -3.43
C SER A 90 9.19 -17.59 -2.16
N GLY A 91 8.25 -17.98 -1.31
CA GLY A 91 7.84 -17.21 -0.16
C GLY A 91 6.86 -16.05 -0.47
N VAL A 92 6.62 -15.69 -1.73
CA VAL A 92 5.66 -14.62 -2.14
C VAL A 92 4.24 -14.95 -1.72
N PHE A 93 3.90 -16.23 -1.71
CA PHE A 93 2.63 -16.74 -1.19
C PHE A 93 2.92 -17.76 -0.08
N ALA A 94 3.85 -17.43 0.82
CA ALA A 94 4.35 -18.33 1.84
C ALA A 94 3.19 -19.01 2.58
N GLY A 95 2.99 -20.32 2.27
CA GLY A 95 1.95 -21.17 2.85
C GLY A 95 0.79 -21.54 1.95
N MET A 96 0.72 -21.15 0.69
CA MET A 96 -0.08 -21.86 -0.30
C MET A 96 0.61 -23.18 -0.67
N ASN A 97 0.68 -24.14 0.26
CA ASN A 97 0.97 -25.52 -0.08
C ASN A 97 -0.26 -26.08 -0.80
N LEU A 98 -0.37 -25.77 -2.07
CA LEU A 98 -1.28 -26.45 -2.99
C LEU A 98 -0.64 -27.80 -3.26
N ASP A 99 -1.31 -28.87 -2.83
CA ASP A 99 -0.85 -30.24 -3.03
C ASP A 99 -0.68 -30.50 -4.54
N PRO A 100 0.53 -30.84 -5.03
CA PRO A 100 0.76 -31.12 -6.43
C PRO A 100 -0.05 -32.35 -6.92
N ALA A 101 -0.42 -33.25 -6.01
CA ALA A 101 -1.20 -34.46 -6.31
C ALA A 101 -2.64 -34.15 -6.75
N ALA A 102 -3.16 -32.95 -6.47
CA ALA A 102 -4.49 -32.52 -6.92
C ALA A 102 -4.51 -32.03 -8.38
N ILE A 103 -3.35 -31.94 -9.05
CA ILE A 103 -3.21 -31.34 -10.38
C ILE A 103 -2.37 -32.28 -11.28
N ASN A 104 -2.94 -33.44 -11.60
CA ASN A 104 -2.28 -34.48 -12.42
C ASN A 104 -2.08 -34.15 -13.92
N GLU A 105 -2.36 -32.93 -14.40
CA GLU A 105 -2.32 -32.57 -15.83
C GLU A 105 -1.37 -31.44 -16.23
N TYR A 106 -0.65 -30.79 -15.28
CA TYR A 106 0.19 -29.64 -15.64
C TYR A 106 1.62 -29.86 -15.17
N GLU A 107 2.58 -29.77 -16.10
CA GLU A 107 3.99 -29.60 -15.77
C GLU A 107 4.15 -28.36 -14.88
N VAL A 108 4.63 -28.55 -13.66
CA VAL A 108 4.91 -27.44 -12.73
C VAL A 108 6.16 -26.71 -13.25
N PRO A 109 6.06 -25.43 -13.66
CA PRO A 109 7.23 -24.68 -14.11
C PRO A 109 8.28 -24.60 -13.02
N ALA A 110 9.56 -24.50 -13.39
CA ALA A 110 10.64 -24.19 -12.47
C ALA A 110 10.34 -22.89 -11.68
N GLU A 111 10.80 -22.80 -10.44
CA GLU A 111 10.63 -21.60 -9.61
C GLU A 111 11.11 -20.36 -10.36
N GLY A 112 10.28 -19.32 -10.38
CA GLY A 112 10.57 -18.08 -11.08
C GLY A 112 11.35 -17.10 -10.22
N THR A 113 12.17 -16.25 -10.87
CA THR A 113 12.87 -15.15 -10.22
C THR A 113 11.93 -13.98 -9.90
N PRO A 114 12.33 -13.01 -9.04
CA PRO A 114 11.55 -11.80 -8.78
C PRO A 114 11.20 -11.00 -10.05
N ASP A 115 12.13 -10.84 -10.99
CA ASP A 115 11.88 -10.12 -12.24
C ASP A 115 10.92 -10.88 -13.16
N GLN A 116 10.98 -12.22 -13.17
CA GLN A 116 10.01 -13.04 -13.89
C GLN A 116 8.62 -12.94 -13.27
N PHE A 117 8.52 -12.81 -11.95
CA PHE A 117 7.25 -12.61 -11.27
C PHE A 117 6.57 -11.32 -11.71
N VAL A 118 7.33 -10.22 -11.78
CA VAL A 118 6.83 -8.95 -12.30
C VAL A 118 6.32 -9.12 -13.73
N SER A 119 7.12 -9.72 -14.62
CA SER A 119 6.74 -9.95 -16.01
C SER A 119 5.52 -10.84 -16.17
N ASP A 120 5.39 -11.88 -15.35
CA ASP A 120 4.21 -12.76 -15.31
C ASP A 120 2.96 -12.00 -14.86
N LEU A 121 3.06 -11.11 -13.85
CA LEU A 121 1.95 -10.25 -13.43
C LEU A 121 1.55 -9.25 -14.51
N GLU A 122 2.51 -8.60 -15.16
CA GLU A 122 2.26 -7.67 -16.27
C GLU A 122 1.54 -8.38 -17.44
N SER A 123 1.95 -9.61 -17.77
CA SER A 123 1.33 -10.40 -18.82
C SER A 123 -0.11 -10.80 -18.54
N LEU A 124 -0.48 -10.91 -17.26
CA LEU A 124 -1.85 -11.19 -16.82
C LEU A 124 -2.77 -9.96 -16.88
N GLY A 125 -2.19 -8.77 -17.08
CA GLY A 125 -2.93 -7.54 -17.34
C GLY A 125 -3.24 -6.68 -16.10
N PRO A 126 -4.12 -5.67 -16.26
CA PRO A 126 -4.25 -4.54 -15.33
C PRO A 126 -4.57 -4.92 -13.89
N THR A 127 -5.42 -5.92 -13.66
CA THR A 127 -5.76 -6.42 -12.32
C THR A 127 -4.50 -6.87 -11.57
N PHE A 128 -3.61 -7.60 -12.28
CA PHE A 128 -2.40 -8.17 -11.69
C PHE A 128 -1.28 -7.15 -11.55
N VAL A 129 -1.22 -6.14 -12.42
CA VAL A 129 -0.34 -4.97 -12.25
C VAL A 129 -0.69 -4.25 -10.95
N LYS A 130 -1.97 -3.94 -10.73
CA LYS A 130 -2.42 -3.30 -9.47
C LYS A 130 -2.25 -4.20 -8.25
N LEU A 131 -2.47 -5.50 -8.40
CA LEU A 131 -2.18 -6.49 -7.36
C LEU A 131 -0.69 -6.47 -6.97
N GLY A 132 0.21 -6.46 -7.93
CA GLY A 132 1.65 -6.38 -7.72
C GLY A 132 2.06 -5.09 -7.01
N GLN A 133 1.51 -3.94 -7.42
CA GLN A 133 1.74 -2.65 -6.76
C GLN A 133 1.27 -2.67 -5.30
N MET A 134 0.15 -3.29 -5.00
CA MET A 134 -0.33 -3.45 -3.64
C MET A 134 0.52 -4.44 -2.83
N LEU A 135 0.94 -5.54 -3.44
CA LEU A 135 1.83 -6.52 -2.81
C LEU A 135 3.20 -5.92 -2.44
N SER A 136 3.73 -4.99 -3.25
CA SER A 136 5.00 -4.29 -2.94
C SER A 136 4.95 -3.53 -1.60
N THR A 137 3.74 -3.21 -1.09
CA THR A 137 3.54 -2.52 0.18
C THR A 137 3.39 -3.45 1.38
N ARG A 138 3.48 -4.77 1.17
CA ARG A 138 3.17 -5.80 2.18
C ARG A 138 4.41 -6.65 2.50
N PRO A 139 5.34 -6.11 3.30
CA PRO A 139 6.55 -6.84 3.72
C PRO A 139 6.24 -8.05 4.62
N ASP A 140 5.02 -8.16 5.10
CA ASP A 140 4.49 -9.29 5.87
C ASP A 140 4.06 -10.48 4.98
N ILE A 141 3.81 -10.24 3.69
CA ILE A 141 3.37 -11.26 2.73
C ILE A 141 4.43 -11.56 1.68
N VAL A 142 5.21 -10.54 1.30
CA VAL A 142 6.14 -10.59 0.17
C VAL A 142 7.59 -10.48 0.66
N PRO A 143 8.48 -11.41 0.27
CA PRO A 143 9.90 -11.31 0.57
C PRO A 143 10.52 -10.02 0.00
N PRO A 144 11.58 -9.47 0.66
CA PRO A 144 12.17 -8.18 0.28
C PRO A 144 12.63 -8.11 -1.19
N GLU A 145 13.13 -9.22 -1.73
CA GLU A 145 13.61 -9.32 -3.12
C GLU A 145 12.47 -9.13 -4.12
N PHE A 146 11.33 -9.76 -3.86
CA PHE A 146 10.12 -9.63 -4.67
C PHE A 146 9.47 -8.25 -4.48
N ALA A 147 9.45 -7.72 -3.26
CA ALA A 147 8.94 -6.37 -3.00
C ALA A 147 9.72 -5.33 -3.81
N THR A 148 11.07 -5.41 -3.81
CA THR A 148 11.93 -4.51 -4.59
C THR A 148 11.71 -4.65 -6.11
N ALA A 149 11.48 -5.86 -6.61
CA ALA A 149 11.16 -6.07 -8.02
C ALA A 149 9.79 -5.47 -8.39
N LEU A 150 8.79 -5.68 -7.53
CA LEU A 150 7.43 -5.15 -7.71
C LEU A 150 7.38 -3.61 -7.68
N GLU A 151 8.26 -2.94 -6.93
CA GLU A 151 8.40 -1.48 -6.94
C GLU A 151 8.81 -0.91 -8.30
N ARG A 152 9.47 -1.70 -9.13
CA ARG A 152 9.90 -1.33 -10.50
C ARG A 152 8.82 -1.55 -11.55
N MET A 153 7.68 -2.15 -11.17
CA MET A 153 6.58 -2.45 -12.08
C MET A 153 6.06 -1.17 -12.74
N GLN A 154 6.09 -1.13 -14.06
CA GLN A 154 5.68 0.03 -14.83
C GLN A 154 4.24 -0.13 -15.31
N GLU A 155 3.50 0.98 -15.30
CA GLU A 155 2.13 1.03 -15.84
C GLU A 155 2.08 1.26 -17.36
N ASN A 156 3.22 1.24 -18.06
CA ASN A 156 3.24 1.48 -19.50
C ASN A 156 2.58 0.33 -20.26
N THR A 157 1.34 0.54 -20.63
CA THR A 157 0.56 -0.39 -21.43
C THR A 157 0.31 0.19 -22.82
N SER A 158 0.00 -0.67 -23.80
CA SER A 158 -0.34 -0.26 -25.15
C SER A 158 -1.50 0.74 -25.19
N SER A 159 -1.40 1.71 -26.11
CA SER A 159 -2.47 2.69 -26.33
C SER A 159 -3.68 2.04 -27.01
N VAL A 160 -4.87 2.49 -26.61
CA VAL A 160 -6.13 2.16 -27.29
C VAL A 160 -6.29 3.10 -28.49
N PRO A 161 -6.81 2.61 -29.64
CA PRO A 161 -7.09 3.47 -30.79
C PRO A 161 -7.97 4.67 -30.41
N VAL A 162 -7.64 5.85 -30.93
CA VAL A 162 -8.28 7.11 -30.58
C VAL A 162 -9.78 7.12 -30.93
N GLU A 163 -10.18 6.40 -31.97
CA GLU A 163 -11.58 6.26 -32.38
C GLU A 163 -12.40 5.60 -31.27
N ARG A 164 -11.84 4.57 -30.62
CA ARG A 164 -12.51 3.89 -29.51
C ARG A 164 -12.58 4.79 -28.28
N ILE A 165 -11.54 5.57 -28.01
CA ILE A 165 -11.54 6.57 -26.92
C ILE A 165 -12.61 7.62 -27.16
N ARG A 166 -12.71 8.17 -28.37
CA ARG A 166 -13.77 9.13 -28.76
C ARG A 166 -15.16 8.55 -28.56
N GLN A 167 -15.36 7.31 -28.97
CA GLN A 167 -16.64 6.62 -28.80
C GLN A 167 -17.02 6.51 -27.32
N ILE A 168 -16.07 6.14 -26.44
CA ILE A 168 -16.33 6.05 -24.99
C ILE A 168 -16.70 7.43 -24.41
N ILE A 169 -15.99 8.50 -24.82
CA ILE A 169 -16.31 9.86 -24.39
C ILE A 169 -17.72 10.24 -24.83
N GLU A 170 -18.08 9.97 -26.07
CA GLU A 170 -19.40 10.31 -26.63
C GLU A 170 -20.53 9.48 -25.98
N GLU A 171 -20.30 8.19 -25.73
CA GLU A 171 -21.23 7.31 -25.02
C GLU A 171 -21.48 7.78 -23.57
N GLU A 172 -20.43 8.19 -22.87
CA GLU A 172 -20.52 8.60 -21.46
C GLU A 172 -21.06 10.02 -21.28
N LEU A 173 -20.66 10.96 -22.13
CA LEU A 173 -21.09 12.36 -22.02
C LEU A 173 -22.40 12.66 -22.75
N GLY A 174 -22.86 11.75 -23.61
CA GLY A 174 -24.09 11.95 -24.42
C GLY A 174 -23.97 13.04 -25.51
N VAL A 175 -22.74 13.52 -25.75
CA VAL A 175 -22.46 14.55 -26.76
C VAL A 175 -21.21 14.20 -27.55
N SER A 176 -21.13 14.63 -28.82
CA SER A 176 -19.91 14.38 -29.61
C SER A 176 -18.70 15.14 -29.05
N VAL A 177 -17.49 14.53 -29.18
CA VAL A 177 -16.24 15.14 -28.73
C VAL A 177 -16.07 16.55 -29.30
N ASN A 178 -16.39 16.76 -30.55
CA ASN A 178 -16.29 18.08 -31.22
C ASN A 178 -17.29 19.13 -30.69
N LYS A 179 -18.37 18.70 -30.03
CA LYS A 179 -19.29 19.61 -29.32
C LYS A 179 -18.85 19.90 -27.90
N ALA A 180 -18.30 18.92 -27.21
CA ALA A 180 -17.81 19.08 -25.84
C ALA A 180 -16.53 19.92 -25.77
N PHE A 181 -15.61 19.73 -26.71
CA PHE A 181 -14.27 20.35 -26.70
C PHE A 181 -14.04 21.16 -27.98
N SER A 182 -13.27 22.25 -27.87
CA SER A 182 -12.83 23.05 -29.03
C SER A 182 -11.67 22.38 -29.75
N HIS A 183 -10.83 21.64 -29.03
CA HIS A 183 -9.72 20.84 -29.53
C HIS A 183 -9.59 19.54 -28.72
N PHE A 184 -9.25 18.44 -29.38
CA PHE A 184 -8.94 17.15 -28.78
C PHE A 184 -7.72 16.55 -29.48
N ASP A 185 -6.63 16.32 -28.71
CA ASP A 185 -5.41 15.74 -29.24
C ASP A 185 -5.56 14.21 -29.41
N PRO A 186 -5.39 13.67 -30.62
CA PRO A 186 -5.46 12.22 -30.84
C PRO A 186 -4.31 11.45 -30.18
N VAL A 187 -3.18 12.12 -29.92
CA VAL A 187 -2.02 11.50 -29.28
C VAL A 187 -2.18 11.56 -27.76
N PRO A 188 -2.15 10.43 -27.05
CA PRO A 188 -2.31 10.43 -25.60
C PRO A 188 -1.12 11.07 -24.89
N LEU A 189 -1.39 11.82 -23.82
CA LEU A 189 -0.40 12.31 -22.87
C LEU A 189 0.25 11.18 -22.06
N GLY A 190 -0.48 10.09 -21.87
CA GLY A 190 -0.03 8.90 -21.14
C GLY A 190 -1.03 7.76 -21.22
N CYS A 191 -0.52 6.54 -21.08
CA CYS A 191 -1.31 5.32 -21.05
C CYS A 191 -0.97 4.55 -19.77
N ALA A 192 -1.93 4.44 -18.85
CA ALA A 192 -1.84 3.65 -17.64
C ALA A 192 -2.50 2.27 -17.82
N SER A 193 -2.42 1.43 -16.80
CA SER A 193 -3.01 0.09 -16.81
C SER A 193 -4.54 0.12 -17.03
N LEU A 194 -5.24 1.07 -16.41
CA LEU A 194 -6.71 1.18 -16.42
C LEU A 194 -7.23 2.30 -17.32
N ALA A 195 -6.39 3.27 -17.71
CA ALA A 195 -6.80 4.53 -18.32
C ALA A 195 -5.87 4.99 -19.45
N GLN A 196 -6.39 5.88 -20.27
CA GLN A 196 -5.61 6.67 -21.23
C GLN A 196 -5.96 8.14 -21.05
N VAL A 197 -4.97 9.02 -21.08
CA VAL A 197 -5.14 10.46 -20.84
C VAL A 197 -4.85 11.23 -22.11
N HIS A 198 -5.76 12.11 -22.51
CA HIS A 198 -5.61 12.97 -23.67
C HIS A 198 -5.62 14.45 -23.29
N ARG A 199 -4.93 15.26 -24.08
CA ARG A 199 -5.03 16.72 -24.02
C ARG A 199 -6.25 17.18 -24.78
N ALA A 200 -6.96 18.17 -24.23
CA ALA A 200 -8.04 18.84 -24.91
C ALA A 200 -8.12 20.31 -24.51
N ALA A 201 -9.00 21.06 -25.13
CA ALA A 201 -9.36 22.40 -24.72
C ALA A 201 -10.87 22.54 -24.64
N LEU A 202 -11.37 23.22 -23.62
CA LEU A 202 -12.78 23.59 -23.48
C LEU A 202 -13.20 24.58 -24.58
N ARG A 203 -14.48 24.88 -24.64
CA ARG A 203 -15.02 25.83 -25.62
C ARG A 203 -14.49 27.26 -25.47
N ASP A 204 -14.13 27.65 -24.26
CA ASP A 204 -13.50 28.92 -23.93
C ASP A 204 -11.97 28.93 -24.16
N GLY A 205 -11.40 27.83 -24.65
CA GLY A 205 -9.97 27.67 -24.87
C GLY A 205 -9.17 27.18 -23.65
N THR A 206 -9.80 26.98 -22.48
CA THR A 206 -9.12 26.48 -21.28
C THR A 206 -8.53 25.08 -21.52
N PRO A 207 -7.22 24.86 -21.29
CA PRO A 207 -6.60 23.57 -21.50
C PRO A 207 -7.02 22.58 -20.41
N VAL A 208 -7.38 21.35 -20.82
CA VAL A 208 -7.81 20.27 -19.92
C VAL A 208 -7.13 18.95 -20.27
N ALA A 209 -7.08 18.07 -19.31
CA ALA A 209 -6.73 16.66 -19.46
C ALA A 209 -8.00 15.82 -19.34
N ILE A 210 -8.16 14.85 -20.24
CA ILE A 210 -9.28 13.92 -20.23
C ILE A 210 -8.73 12.53 -19.96
N LYS A 211 -9.02 11.98 -18.77
CA LYS A 211 -8.70 10.60 -18.38
C LYS A 211 -9.88 9.72 -18.76
N VAL A 212 -9.65 8.75 -19.63
CA VAL A 212 -10.68 7.86 -20.17
C VAL A 212 -10.37 6.43 -19.78
N GLN A 213 -11.34 5.73 -19.22
CA GLN A 213 -11.20 4.33 -18.83
C GLN A 213 -11.04 3.46 -20.10
N LYS A 214 -10.11 2.50 -20.06
CA LYS A 214 -9.93 1.55 -21.15
C LYS A 214 -11.16 0.65 -21.32
N PRO A 215 -11.51 0.29 -22.55
CA PRO A 215 -12.66 -0.58 -22.80
C PRO A 215 -12.50 -1.91 -22.08
N GLU A 216 -13.61 -2.49 -21.63
CA GLU A 216 -13.73 -3.82 -21.03
C GLU A 216 -12.95 -4.04 -19.71
N VAL A 217 -12.09 -3.09 -19.29
CA VAL A 217 -11.24 -3.23 -18.09
C VAL A 217 -12.07 -3.53 -16.83
N ALA A 218 -13.23 -2.90 -16.68
CA ALA A 218 -14.10 -3.13 -15.51
C ALA A 218 -14.70 -4.54 -15.47
N ALA A 219 -14.98 -5.15 -16.63
CA ALA A 219 -15.46 -6.53 -16.73
C ALA A 219 -14.33 -7.51 -16.43
N GLN A 220 -13.14 -7.27 -16.98
CA GLN A 220 -11.95 -8.07 -16.72
C GLN A 220 -11.58 -8.06 -15.24
N VAL A 221 -11.53 -6.89 -14.61
CA VAL A 221 -11.24 -6.74 -13.18
C VAL A 221 -12.24 -7.54 -12.32
N ARG A 222 -13.54 -7.47 -12.62
CA ARG A 222 -14.54 -8.25 -11.90
C ARG A 222 -14.29 -9.74 -11.99
N SER A 223 -14.08 -10.25 -13.21
CA SER A 223 -13.79 -11.66 -13.46
C SER A 223 -12.54 -12.14 -12.74
N ASP A 224 -11.46 -11.35 -12.77
CA ASP A 224 -10.19 -11.67 -12.11
C ASP A 224 -10.33 -11.71 -10.59
N LEU A 225 -11.04 -10.73 -9.99
CA LEU A 225 -11.31 -10.69 -8.56
C LEU A 225 -12.13 -11.88 -8.07
N ASP A 226 -13.12 -12.34 -8.85
CA ASP A 226 -13.93 -13.51 -8.49
C ASP A 226 -13.08 -14.78 -8.48
N VAL A 227 -12.19 -14.95 -9.45
CA VAL A 227 -11.26 -16.07 -9.50
C VAL A 227 -10.27 -16.01 -8.33
N LEU A 228 -9.63 -14.87 -8.11
CA LEU A 228 -8.69 -14.67 -6.99
C LEU A 228 -9.35 -14.93 -5.64
N LYS A 229 -10.58 -14.44 -5.43
CA LYS A 229 -11.34 -14.67 -4.20
C LYS A 229 -11.62 -16.16 -3.94
N SER A 230 -11.90 -16.94 -5.02
CA SER A 230 -12.10 -18.38 -4.89
C SER A 230 -10.83 -19.09 -4.40
N PHE A 231 -9.66 -18.73 -4.92
CA PHE A 231 -8.37 -19.27 -4.49
C PHE A 231 -8.00 -18.84 -3.07
N ALA A 232 -8.20 -17.57 -2.72
CA ALA A 232 -7.92 -17.06 -1.38
C ALA A 232 -8.77 -17.76 -0.31
N THR A 233 -10.06 -17.97 -0.59
CA THR A 233 -10.96 -18.67 0.34
C THR A 233 -10.53 -20.13 0.53
N ALA A 234 -10.05 -20.79 -0.53
CA ALA A 234 -9.50 -22.13 -0.43
C ALA A 234 -8.19 -22.14 0.39
N ALA A 235 -7.28 -21.19 0.13
CA ALA A 235 -6.04 -21.04 0.89
C ALA A 235 -6.29 -20.81 2.39
N ASP A 236 -7.23 -19.93 2.75
CA ASP A 236 -7.60 -19.64 4.14
C ASP A 236 -8.13 -20.87 4.89
N ARG A 237 -8.85 -21.75 4.17
CA ARG A 237 -9.39 -22.99 4.76
C ARG A 237 -8.35 -24.09 4.90
N LEU A 238 -7.49 -24.25 3.88
CA LEU A 238 -6.62 -25.41 3.73
C LEU A 238 -5.21 -25.20 4.33
N THR A 239 -4.75 -23.95 4.48
CA THR A 239 -3.38 -23.66 4.92
C THR A 239 -3.32 -22.97 6.29
N GLY A 240 -2.22 -23.21 7.04
CA GLY A 240 -1.98 -22.54 8.33
C GLY A 240 -1.76 -21.04 8.17
N ILE A 241 -1.04 -20.64 7.12
CA ILE A 241 -0.76 -19.22 6.83
C ILE A 241 -1.99 -18.51 6.30
N GLY A 242 -2.84 -19.18 5.48
CA GLY A 242 -4.10 -18.61 5.05
C GLY A 242 -4.95 -18.17 6.25
N ARG A 243 -5.01 -19.01 7.29
CA ARG A 243 -5.71 -18.67 8.53
C ARG A 243 -5.09 -17.49 9.29
N ARG A 244 -3.76 -17.28 9.19
CA ARG A 244 -3.06 -16.13 9.80
C ARG A 244 -3.25 -14.85 9.00
N VAL A 245 -3.01 -14.90 7.68
CA VAL A 245 -3.02 -13.73 6.78
C VAL A 245 -4.44 -13.32 6.41
N ARG A 246 -5.38 -14.30 6.32
CA ARG A 246 -6.76 -14.09 5.88
C ARG A 246 -6.79 -13.46 4.48
N PHE A 247 -6.26 -14.18 3.51
CA PHE A 247 -6.15 -13.73 2.12
C PHE A 247 -7.48 -13.29 1.51
N ALA A 248 -8.59 -13.93 1.87
CA ALA A 248 -9.91 -13.56 1.36
C ALA A 248 -10.35 -12.16 1.84
N ASP A 249 -10.05 -11.79 3.08
CA ASP A 249 -10.34 -10.46 3.62
C ASP A 249 -9.47 -9.41 2.94
N TRP A 250 -8.16 -9.68 2.83
CA TRP A 250 -7.23 -8.79 2.15
C TRP A 250 -7.60 -8.59 0.67
N LEU A 251 -7.95 -9.65 -0.05
CA LEU A 251 -8.46 -9.54 -1.42
C LEU A 251 -9.80 -8.81 -1.50
N GLY A 252 -10.61 -8.89 -0.46
CA GLY A 252 -11.82 -8.10 -0.32
C GLY A 252 -11.53 -6.59 -0.30
N GLU A 253 -10.54 -6.16 0.48
CA GLU A 253 -10.08 -4.77 0.55
C GLU A 253 -9.43 -4.33 -0.76
N PHE A 254 -8.55 -5.15 -1.34
CA PHE A 254 -8.00 -4.90 -2.68
C PHE A 254 -9.09 -4.71 -3.73
N GLY A 255 -10.10 -5.58 -3.74
CA GLY A 255 -11.21 -5.48 -4.67
C GLY A 255 -12.08 -4.23 -4.45
N LYS A 256 -12.20 -3.72 -3.23
CA LYS A 256 -12.85 -2.43 -2.95
C LYS A 256 -12.02 -1.28 -3.51
N ALA A 257 -10.72 -1.24 -3.22
CA ALA A 257 -9.81 -0.21 -3.70
C ALA A 257 -9.77 -0.16 -5.23
N LEU A 258 -9.63 -1.32 -5.89
CA LEU A 258 -9.58 -1.39 -7.35
C LEU A 258 -10.91 -0.98 -8.02
N ARG A 259 -12.06 -1.29 -7.40
CA ARG A 259 -13.37 -0.81 -7.89
C ARG A 259 -13.56 0.68 -7.71
N ALA A 260 -13.03 1.26 -6.62
CA ALA A 260 -13.02 2.70 -6.43
C ALA A 260 -12.15 3.40 -7.50
N GLU A 261 -10.99 2.85 -7.85
CA GLU A 261 -10.12 3.37 -8.91
C GLU A 261 -10.77 3.32 -10.32
N LEU A 262 -11.79 2.49 -10.50
CA LEU A 262 -12.60 2.42 -11.72
C LEU A 262 -13.79 3.40 -11.72
N ASN A 263 -13.98 4.20 -10.68
CA ASN A 263 -15.05 5.20 -10.61
C ASN A 263 -14.44 6.61 -10.61
N TYR A 264 -14.45 7.26 -11.76
CA TYR A 264 -13.85 8.59 -11.90
C TYR A 264 -14.69 9.72 -11.31
N GLU A 265 -15.95 9.48 -10.95
CA GLU A 265 -16.75 10.41 -10.13
C GLU A 265 -16.14 10.54 -8.73
N ASP A 266 -15.75 9.41 -8.10
CA ASP A 266 -15.08 9.40 -6.79
C ASP A 266 -13.70 10.09 -6.86
N GLU A 267 -12.96 9.91 -7.98
CA GLU A 267 -11.68 10.60 -8.19
C GLU A 267 -11.89 12.11 -8.37
N ALA A 268 -12.92 12.54 -9.09
CA ALA A 268 -13.29 13.95 -9.24
C ALA A 268 -13.63 14.60 -7.89
N GLU A 269 -14.46 13.93 -7.07
CA GLU A 269 -14.78 14.40 -5.72
C GLU A 269 -13.52 14.51 -4.85
N THR A 270 -12.61 13.55 -4.99
CA THR A 270 -11.33 13.54 -4.27
C THR A 270 -10.44 14.70 -4.69
N LEU A 271 -10.29 14.96 -6.00
CA LEU A 271 -9.57 16.13 -6.52
C LEU A 271 -10.12 17.44 -5.95
N ALA A 272 -11.44 17.63 -5.98
CA ALA A 272 -12.09 18.82 -5.45
C ALA A 272 -11.89 18.97 -3.93
N ARG A 273 -11.94 17.86 -3.19
CA ARG A 273 -11.73 17.82 -1.73
C ARG A 273 -10.28 18.13 -1.36
N PHE A 274 -9.31 17.49 -2.02
CA PHE A 274 -7.89 17.75 -1.80
C PHE A 274 -7.47 19.16 -2.23
N GLY A 275 -8.07 19.72 -3.29
CA GLY A 275 -7.87 21.12 -3.64
C GLY A 275 -8.30 22.09 -2.54
N LYS A 276 -9.34 21.75 -1.75
CA LYS A 276 -9.74 22.51 -0.55
C LYS A 276 -8.78 22.28 0.62
N HIS A 277 -8.36 21.03 0.85
CA HIS A 277 -7.44 20.67 1.94
C HIS A 277 -6.07 21.35 1.80
N LEU A 278 -5.58 21.43 0.56
CA LEU A 278 -4.26 22.02 0.26
C LEU A 278 -4.28 23.53 0.01
N LYS A 279 -5.44 24.17 0.06
CA LYS A 279 -5.56 25.64 -0.10
C LYS A 279 -4.65 26.47 0.82
N PRO A 280 -4.35 26.05 2.09
CA PRO A 280 -3.40 26.75 2.94
C PRO A 280 -1.94 26.74 2.45
N PHE A 281 -1.62 25.91 1.47
CA PHE A 281 -0.27 25.72 0.92
C PHE A 281 -0.21 26.28 -0.52
N PRO A 282 0.17 27.55 -0.70
CA PRO A 282 0.07 28.23 -1.99
C PRO A 282 0.96 27.65 -3.09
N LEU A 283 2.04 26.97 -2.73
CA LEU A 283 2.91 26.29 -3.69
C LEU A 283 2.40 24.91 -4.11
N LEU A 284 1.35 24.37 -3.46
CA LEU A 284 0.72 23.11 -3.85
C LEU A 284 -0.55 23.37 -4.66
N TRP A 285 -0.72 22.64 -5.73
CA TRP A 285 -1.87 22.81 -6.60
C TRP A 285 -2.47 21.44 -6.99
N VAL A 286 -3.79 21.35 -6.95
CA VAL A 286 -4.55 20.16 -7.37
C VAL A 286 -5.45 20.55 -8.53
N PRO A 287 -5.36 19.85 -9.69
CA PRO A 287 -6.25 20.11 -10.82
C PRO A 287 -7.72 19.95 -10.42
N GLN A 288 -8.54 20.93 -10.74
CA GLN A 288 -9.96 20.85 -10.43
C GLN A 288 -10.72 20.13 -11.55
N PRO A 289 -11.70 19.28 -11.20
CA PRO A 289 -12.52 18.58 -12.19
C PRO A 289 -13.48 19.55 -12.89
N VAL A 290 -13.81 19.24 -14.15
CA VAL A 290 -14.88 19.87 -14.92
C VAL A 290 -16.10 18.95 -14.85
N TRP A 291 -17.00 19.24 -13.92
CA TRP A 291 -18.11 18.35 -13.56
C TRP A 291 -19.03 18.00 -14.73
N ASP A 292 -19.40 19.00 -15.55
CA ASP A 292 -20.30 18.83 -16.70
C ASP A 292 -19.72 17.92 -17.81
N LEU A 293 -18.40 17.68 -17.78
CA LEU A 293 -17.66 16.85 -18.74
C LEU A 293 -16.96 15.68 -18.04
N SER A 294 -17.49 15.28 -16.91
CA SER A 294 -16.98 14.13 -16.14
C SER A 294 -18.11 13.13 -15.88
N SER A 295 -17.78 11.86 -15.90
CA SER A 295 -18.67 10.74 -15.66
C SER A 295 -17.91 9.60 -14.97
N ARG A 296 -18.57 8.49 -14.75
CA ARG A 296 -17.96 7.30 -14.14
C ARG A 296 -16.74 6.77 -14.88
N LYS A 297 -16.65 6.95 -16.23
CA LYS A 297 -15.55 6.43 -17.06
C LYS A 297 -14.72 7.53 -17.74
N VAL A 298 -15.12 8.79 -17.59
CA VAL A 298 -14.43 9.93 -18.18
C VAL A 298 -14.24 10.99 -17.12
N LEU A 299 -12.99 11.37 -16.84
CA LEU A 299 -12.66 12.48 -15.95
C LEU A 299 -12.00 13.59 -16.76
N THR A 300 -12.67 14.73 -16.84
CA THR A 300 -12.11 15.97 -17.38
C THR A 300 -11.64 16.86 -16.24
N MET A 301 -10.38 17.28 -16.27
CA MET A 301 -9.78 18.11 -15.22
C MET A 301 -8.84 19.14 -15.84
N GLN A 302 -8.48 20.16 -15.07
CA GLN A 302 -7.48 21.15 -15.47
C GLN A 302 -6.16 20.47 -15.86
N LEU A 303 -5.51 20.95 -16.92
CA LEU A 303 -4.26 20.38 -17.39
C LEU A 303 -3.09 20.86 -16.53
N ALA A 304 -2.32 19.91 -15.96
CA ALA A 304 -1.08 20.17 -15.23
C ALA A 304 0.11 20.23 -16.21
N GLU A 305 0.39 21.40 -16.77
CA GLU A 305 1.55 21.60 -17.66
C GLU A 305 2.81 21.83 -16.84
N GLY A 306 3.68 20.83 -16.76
CA GLY A 306 4.90 20.93 -15.97
C GLY A 306 5.87 19.79 -16.26
N VAL A 307 7.02 19.84 -15.58
CA VAL A 307 8.06 18.81 -15.64
C VAL A 307 7.90 17.86 -14.46
N ARG A 308 7.97 16.56 -14.70
CA ARG A 308 7.98 15.56 -13.63
C ARG A 308 9.12 15.83 -12.64
N VAL A 309 8.88 15.58 -11.36
CA VAL A 309 9.85 15.86 -10.29
C VAL A 309 11.18 15.12 -10.51
N ASP A 310 11.15 13.90 -11.01
CA ASP A 310 12.35 13.09 -11.30
C ASP A 310 13.12 13.53 -12.55
N LYS A 311 12.54 14.41 -13.38
CA LYS A 311 13.14 14.90 -14.64
C LYS A 311 13.47 16.40 -14.61
N ILE A 312 13.52 17.02 -13.45
CA ILE A 312 13.87 18.43 -13.31
C ILE A 312 15.35 18.65 -13.65
N SER A 313 15.62 19.53 -14.61
CA SER A 313 16.99 19.92 -14.96
C SER A 313 17.70 20.69 -13.85
N GLY A 314 19.04 20.62 -13.79
CA GLY A 314 19.83 21.35 -12.81
C GLY A 314 19.61 22.88 -12.88
N LEU A 315 19.47 23.44 -14.09
CA LEU A 315 19.18 24.86 -14.29
C LEU A 315 17.84 25.26 -13.63
N ARG A 316 16.78 24.47 -13.84
CA ARG A 316 15.46 24.76 -13.26
C ARG A 316 15.44 24.66 -11.74
N ARG A 317 16.34 23.84 -11.16
CA ARG A 317 16.51 23.76 -9.69
C ARG A 317 17.12 25.04 -9.09
N THR A 318 17.91 25.79 -9.86
CA THR A 318 18.49 27.06 -9.39
C THR A 318 17.55 28.25 -9.59
N GLU A 319 16.59 28.15 -10.50
CA GLU A 319 15.65 29.23 -10.81
C GLU A 319 14.40 29.23 -9.92
N GLN A 320 14.09 28.10 -9.24
CA GLN A 320 12.88 27.97 -8.44
C GLN A 320 13.20 27.57 -6.99
N PRO A 321 12.40 27.99 -6.01
CA PRO A 321 12.62 27.71 -4.58
C PRO A 321 12.24 26.27 -4.23
N MET A 322 13.05 25.29 -4.69
CA MET A 322 12.76 23.87 -4.52
C MET A 322 12.71 23.44 -3.06
N ASP A 323 13.46 24.09 -2.18
CA ASP A 323 13.46 23.82 -0.73
C ASP A 323 12.12 24.19 -0.10
N GLU A 324 11.54 25.34 -0.50
CA GLU A 324 10.24 25.79 0.00
C GLU A 324 9.12 24.86 -0.54
N LEU A 325 9.23 24.47 -1.81
CA LEU A 325 8.29 23.55 -2.46
C LEU A 325 8.26 22.20 -1.76
N ALA A 326 9.43 21.61 -1.51
CA ALA A 326 9.55 20.36 -0.77
C ALA A 326 9.07 20.49 0.69
N ALA A 327 9.38 21.62 1.34
CA ALA A 327 8.90 21.88 2.69
C ALA A 327 7.38 22.03 2.76
N GLU A 328 6.74 22.72 1.81
CA GLU A 328 5.27 22.78 1.74
C GLU A 328 4.64 21.43 1.44
N LEU A 329 5.26 20.63 0.59
CA LEU A 329 4.81 19.27 0.31
C LEU A 329 4.76 18.43 1.59
N VAL A 330 5.84 18.41 2.37
CA VAL A 330 5.87 17.69 3.66
C VAL A 330 4.78 18.18 4.60
N LYS A 331 4.63 19.51 4.78
CA LYS A 331 3.58 20.08 5.63
C LYS A 331 2.18 19.73 5.15
N GLY A 332 1.94 19.80 3.84
CA GLY A 332 0.66 19.44 3.24
C GLY A 332 0.29 17.98 3.48
N TYR A 333 1.27 17.05 3.43
CA TYR A 333 1.05 15.65 3.74
C TYR A 333 0.80 15.39 5.23
N LEU A 334 1.47 16.12 6.11
CA LEU A 334 1.19 16.06 7.55
C LEU A 334 -0.22 16.57 7.88
N ASP A 335 -0.68 17.62 7.22
CA ASP A 335 -2.06 18.11 7.39
C ASP A 335 -3.09 17.14 6.82
N GLN A 336 -2.83 16.54 5.66
CA GLN A 336 -3.66 15.47 5.13
C GLN A 336 -3.84 14.36 6.17
N MET A 337 -2.76 13.87 6.77
CA MET A 337 -2.77 12.78 7.75
C MET A 337 -3.39 13.20 9.08
N PHE A 338 -2.90 14.29 9.68
CA PHE A 338 -3.21 14.62 11.07
C PHE A 338 -4.36 15.60 11.24
N VAL A 339 -4.65 16.46 10.27
CA VAL A 339 -5.75 17.42 10.32
C VAL A 339 -7.00 16.84 9.64
N HIS A 340 -6.86 16.43 8.37
CA HIS A 340 -7.99 15.97 7.57
C HIS A 340 -8.31 14.48 7.77
N GLY A 341 -7.32 13.64 8.06
CA GLY A 341 -7.49 12.19 8.21
C GLY A 341 -7.66 11.45 6.89
N GLU A 342 -7.26 12.07 5.82
CA GLU A 342 -7.18 11.50 4.48
C GLU A 342 -5.81 11.83 3.90
N ILE A 343 -5.13 10.85 3.34
CA ILE A 343 -3.80 11.04 2.75
C ILE A 343 -3.76 10.47 1.34
N HIS A 344 -3.18 11.22 0.41
CA HIS A 344 -2.82 10.67 -0.89
C HIS A 344 -1.76 9.58 -0.70
N ALA A 345 -2.14 8.33 -0.97
CA ALA A 345 -1.35 7.17 -0.57
C ALA A 345 -0.21 6.83 -1.54
N ASP A 346 -0.19 7.44 -2.73
CA ASP A 346 0.84 7.18 -3.75
C ASP A 346 1.48 8.46 -4.31
N PRO A 347 2.28 9.19 -3.52
CA PRO A 347 3.03 10.36 -3.98
C PRO A 347 4.24 9.97 -4.85
N HIS A 348 3.99 9.15 -5.87
CA HIS A 348 5.05 8.76 -6.79
C HIS A 348 5.50 9.95 -7.64
N PRO A 349 6.80 10.10 -8.01
CA PRO A 349 7.28 11.19 -8.87
C PRO A 349 6.51 11.34 -10.20
N GLY A 350 5.87 10.26 -10.67
CA GLY A 350 4.99 10.27 -11.84
C GLY A 350 3.73 11.11 -11.65
N ASN A 351 3.22 11.19 -10.41
CA ASN A 351 1.99 11.88 -10.03
C ASN A 351 2.23 13.33 -9.58
N LEU A 352 3.46 13.82 -9.73
CA LEU A 352 3.87 15.15 -9.27
C LEU A 352 4.62 15.88 -10.39
N ARG A 353 4.22 17.13 -10.66
CA ARG A 353 4.85 17.97 -11.68
C ARG A 353 5.13 19.37 -11.14
N VAL A 354 6.33 19.88 -11.38
CA VAL A 354 6.64 21.30 -11.14
C VAL A 354 6.15 22.09 -12.34
N LEU A 355 5.18 22.98 -12.10
CA LEU A 355 4.54 23.81 -13.11
C LEU A 355 5.48 24.96 -13.53
N GLN A 356 5.09 25.67 -14.59
CA GLN A 356 5.87 26.81 -15.10
C GLN A 356 5.87 27.99 -14.11
N ASP A 357 4.79 28.15 -13.34
CA ASP A 357 4.64 29.19 -12.30
C ASP A 357 5.32 28.84 -10.95
N GLY A 358 6.05 27.72 -10.89
CA GLY A 358 6.78 27.29 -9.71
C GLY A 358 5.98 26.49 -8.70
N ARG A 359 4.68 26.26 -8.92
CA ARG A 359 3.86 25.41 -8.05
C ARG A 359 4.09 23.93 -8.34
N LEU A 360 3.79 23.09 -7.36
CA LEU A 360 3.78 21.63 -7.48
C LEU A 360 2.35 21.14 -7.70
N ALA A 361 2.10 20.60 -8.89
CA ALA A 361 0.84 19.93 -9.19
C ALA A 361 0.85 18.52 -8.61
N ILE A 362 -0.22 18.18 -7.89
CA ILE A 362 -0.51 16.84 -7.36
C ILE A 362 -1.76 16.34 -8.08
N PHE A 363 -1.64 15.25 -8.82
CA PHE A 363 -2.73 14.65 -9.58
C PHE A 363 -2.74 13.14 -9.39
N ASP A 364 -3.72 12.44 -9.99
CA ASP A 364 -3.95 11.02 -9.82
C ASP A 364 -4.23 10.64 -8.35
N LEU A 365 -5.31 11.21 -7.82
CA LEU A 365 -5.81 10.94 -6.46
C LEU A 365 -6.74 9.69 -6.43
N GLY A 366 -6.48 8.71 -7.28
CA GLY A 366 -7.22 7.45 -7.31
C GLY A 366 -6.98 6.57 -6.08
N MET A 367 -5.88 6.80 -5.34
CA MET A 367 -5.56 6.06 -4.12
C MET A 367 -5.46 7.00 -2.92
N VAL A 368 -6.49 6.98 -2.07
CA VAL A 368 -6.54 7.75 -0.81
C VAL A 368 -6.70 6.80 0.36
N ALA A 369 -5.85 6.95 1.36
CA ALA A 369 -5.95 6.24 2.62
C ALA A 369 -6.71 7.09 3.64
N HIS A 370 -7.67 6.48 4.33
CA HIS A 370 -8.37 7.09 5.44
C HIS A 370 -7.67 6.75 6.76
N VAL A 371 -7.41 7.76 7.57
CA VAL A 371 -6.81 7.62 8.89
C VAL A 371 -7.87 7.96 9.95
N PRO A 372 -8.52 6.96 10.56
CA PRO A 372 -9.55 7.18 11.57
C PRO A 372 -9.03 8.00 12.76
N PRO A 373 -9.88 8.75 13.48
CA PRO A 373 -9.45 9.63 14.56
C PRO A 373 -8.58 8.94 15.63
N ARG A 374 -8.97 7.74 16.07
CA ARG A 374 -8.20 6.97 17.07
C ARG A 374 -6.81 6.56 16.55
N LEU A 375 -6.73 6.10 15.30
CA LEU A 375 -5.46 5.76 14.67
C LEU A 375 -4.57 7.01 14.53
N ARG A 376 -5.15 8.16 14.17
CA ARG A 376 -4.47 9.45 14.02
C ARG A 376 -3.82 9.93 15.31
N GLU A 377 -4.49 9.77 16.44
CA GLU A 377 -3.95 10.13 17.75
C GLU A 377 -2.77 9.25 18.14
N ARG A 378 -2.88 7.94 17.94
CA ARG A 378 -1.80 7.00 18.23
C ARG A 378 -0.60 7.17 17.30
N LEU A 379 -0.86 7.38 16.00
CA LEU A 379 0.21 7.68 15.04
C LEU A 379 0.97 8.96 15.40
N LEU A 380 0.27 9.97 15.91
CA LEU A 380 0.90 11.20 16.36
C LEU A 380 1.81 10.94 17.56
N LYS A 381 1.34 10.18 18.56
CA LYS A 381 2.17 9.78 19.72
C LYS A 381 3.37 8.95 19.29
N LEU A 382 3.14 7.95 18.43
CA LEU A 382 4.20 7.10 17.88
C LEU A 382 5.28 7.92 17.16
N LEU A 383 4.86 8.90 16.35
CA LEU A 383 5.80 9.75 15.62
C LEU A 383 6.62 10.63 16.57
N PHE A 384 6.01 11.24 17.59
CA PHE A 384 6.74 12.00 18.60
C PHE A 384 7.71 11.12 19.38
N ALA A 385 7.26 9.94 19.82
CA ALA A 385 8.13 9.00 20.53
C ALA A 385 9.31 8.53 19.66
N ALA A 386 9.08 8.31 18.36
CA ALA A 386 10.14 7.94 17.43
C ALA A 386 11.16 9.05 17.20
N VAL A 387 10.69 10.31 17.00
CA VAL A 387 11.56 11.49 16.85
C VAL A 387 12.41 11.74 18.09
N ASP A 388 11.82 11.57 19.29
CA ASP A 388 12.50 11.73 20.58
C ASP A 388 13.37 10.51 20.95
N GLY A 389 13.39 9.44 20.15
CA GLY A 389 14.18 8.23 20.41
C GLY A 389 13.62 7.33 21.52
N ARG A 390 12.37 7.50 21.91
CA ARG A 390 11.70 6.77 23.00
C ARG A 390 11.13 5.43 22.48
N GLY A 391 12.02 4.44 22.31
CA GLY A 391 11.70 3.15 21.68
C GLY A 391 10.64 2.34 22.42
N GLU A 392 10.59 2.40 23.74
CA GLU A 392 9.59 1.70 24.57
C GLU A 392 8.18 2.24 24.29
N GLU A 393 7.99 3.56 24.22
CA GLU A 393 6.70 4.17 23.90
C GLU A 393 6.25 3.85 22.46
N VAL A 394 7.20 3.78 21.50
CA VAL A 394 6.92 3.34 20.13
C VAL A 394 6.38 1.91 20.14
N ALA A 395 7.00 1.02 20.93
CA ALA A 395 6.57 -0.36 21.06
C ALA A 395 5.16 -0.45 21.68
N GLU A 396 4.90 0.27 22.78
CA GLU A 396 3.60 0.30 23.44
C GLU A 396 2.48 0.80 22.53
N GLU A 397 2.68 1.92 21.83
CA GLU A 397 1.66 2.47 20.92
C GLU A 397 1.41 1.55 19.72
N THR A 398 2.46 0.85 19.23
CA THR A 398 2.28 -0.12 18.15
C THR A 398 1.55 -1.38 18.61
N ILE A 399 1.86 -1.90 19.80
CA ILE A 399 1.13 -3.03 20.42
C ILE A 399 -0.34 -2.67 20.56
N ALA A 400 -0.63 -1.46 21.03
CA ALA A 400 -2.00 -0.98 21.22
C ALA A 400 -2.79 -0.77 19.92
N LEU A 401 -2.09 -0.61 18.77
CA LEU A 401 -2.67 -0.57 17.43
C LEU A 401 -2.85 -1.94 16.80
N SER A 402 -2.14 -2.95 17.29
CA SER A 402 -2.00 -4.26 16.67
C SER A 402 -2.86 -5.32 17.34
N THR A 403 -3.07 -6.43 16.63
CA THR A 403 -3.70 -7.63 17.19
C THR A 403 -2.61 -8.62 17.57
N ARG A 404 -2.58 -9.09 18.82
CA ARG A 404 -1.67 -10.13 19.29
C ARG A 404 -2.09 -11.49 18.71
N LEU A 405 -1.13 -12.24 18.16
CA LEU A 405 -1.32 -13.62 17.72
C LEU A 405 -0.83 -14.57 18.83
N GLU A 406 -1.14 -15.87 18.71
CA GLU A 406 -0.77 -16.86 19.74
C GLU A 406 0.74 -17.02 19.97
N ASP A 407 1.54 -16.74 18.96
CA ASP A 407 3.00 -16.80 18.99
C ASP A 407 3.66 -15.43 19.28
N TYR A 408 2.92 -14.48 19.86
CA TYR A 408 3.43 -13.15 20.17
C TYR A 408 4.48 -13.19 21.26
N ASP A 409 5.68 -12.68 20.93
CA ASP A 409 6.83 -12.53 21.81
C ASP A 409 7.04 -11.05 22.16
N GLU A 410 6.48 -10.60 23.28
CA GLU A 410 6.49 -9.20 23.71
C GLU A 410 7.91 -8.71 24.03
N GLU A 411 8.73 -9.52 24.72
CA GLU A 411 10.09 -9.13 25.11
C GLU A 411 10.98 -8.93 23.89
N ARG A 412 10.86 -9.82 22.92
CA ARG A 412 11.59 -9.73 21.66
C ARG A 412 11.16 -8.51 20.87
N TYR A 413 9.83 -8.25 20.78
CA TYR A 413 9.28 -7.12 20.10
C TYR A 413 9.78 -5.78 20.66
N GLN A 414 9.67 -5.60 21.97
CA GLN A 414 10.12 -4.39 22.66
C GLN A 414 11.63 -4.16 22.49
N ARG A 415 12.43 -5.21 22.63
CA ARG A 415 13.88 -5.14 22.45
C ARG A 415 14.29 -4.76 21.03
N GLU A 416 13.73 -5.41 20.00
CA GLU A 416 14.06 -5.15 18.60
C GLU A 416 13.58 -3.75 18.18
N THR A 417 12.40 -3.33 18.61
CA THR A 417 11.86 -1.98 18.37
C THR A 417 12.71 -0.92 19.06
N GLY A 418 13.08 -1.11 20.33
CA GLY A 418 13.96 -0.18 21.04
C GLY A 418 15.32 -0.01 20.37
N GLN A 419 15.94 -1.10 19.91
CA GLN A 419 17.20 -1.06 19.17
C GLN A 419 17.06 -0.37 17.80
N MET A 420 15.96 -0.58 17.11
CA MET A 420 15.68 0.08 15.83
C MET A 420 15.52 1.59 16.02
N ILE A 421 14.73 2.03 17.00
CA ILE A 421 14.48 3.44 17.28
C ILE A 421 15.77 4.13 17.78
N ALA A 422 16.57 3.48 18.60
CA ALA A 422 17.87 4.02 19.03
C ALA A 422 18.82 4.25 17.85
N ARG A 423 18.84 3.33 16.87
CA ARG A 423 19.62 3.51 15.63
C ARG A 423 19.08 4.65 14.77
N TYR A 424 17.77 4.78 14.68
CA TYR A 424 17.12 5.88 13.97
C TYR A 424 17.45 7.24 14.59
N ALA A 425 17.37 7.35 15.92
CA ALA A 425 17.68 8.58 16.62
C ALA A 425 19.18 8.99 16.50
N ALA A 426 20.08 8.01 16.36
CA ALA A 426 21.52 8.23 16.25
C ALA A 426 22.01 8.60 14.84
N HIS A 427 21.20 8.37 13.78
CA HIS A 427 21.60 8.58 12.39
C HIS A 427 20.64 9.52 11.68
N ASP A 428 21.10 10.72 11.30
CA ASP A 428 20.30 11.72 10.56
C ASP A 428 19.86 11.27 9.15
N ALA A 429 20.42 10.18 8.63
CA ALA A 429 20.18 9.71 7.27
C ALA A 429 19.12 8.60 7.14
N THR A 430 18.42 8.26 8.24
CA THR A 430 17.43 7.16 8.19
C THR A 430 16.05 7.71 7.81
N SER A 431 15.44 7.11 6.81
CA SER A 431 14.12 7.45 6.28
C SER A 431 12.99 7.15 7.27
N GLU A 432 12.12 8.12 7.53
CA GLU A 432 10.94 7.94 8.38
C GLU A 432 10.00 6.84 7.85
N GLY A 433 9.82 6.80 6.53
CA GLY A 433 9.02 5.75 5.88
C GLY A 433 9.61 4.36 6.11
N ARG A 434 10.93 4.23 6.06
CA ARG A 434 11.63 2.96 6.33
C ARG A 434 11.47 2.52 7.78
N VAL A 435 11.52 3.46 8.73
CA VAL A 435 11.29 3.14 10.16
C VAL A 435 9.91 2.55 10.37
N VAL A 436 8.87 3.10 9.75
CA VAL A 436 7.50 2.56 9.84
C VAL A 436 7.41 1.16 9.23
N LEU A 437 8.04 0.92 8.07
CA LEU A 437 8.04 -0.40 7.43
C LEU A 437 8.84 -1.44 8.23
N ASP A 438 9.98 -1.05 8.80
CA ASP A 438 10.77 -1.92 9.69
C ASP A 438 10.01 -2.25 10.98
N LEU A 439 9.26 -1.28 11.53
CA LEU A 439 8.38 -1.50 12.68
C LEU A 439 7.29 -2.55 12.37
N VAL A 440 6.65 -2.45 11.21
CA VAL A 440 5.68 -3.46 10.73
C VAL A 440 6.33 -4.82 10.57
N ARG A 441 7.55 -4.88 10.02
CA ARG A 441 8.28 -6.14 9.82
C ARG A 441 8.64 -6.79 11.15
N ILE A 442 9.17 -6.04 12.12
CA ILE A 442 9.48 -6.53 13.47
C ILE A 442 8.19 -7.04 14.12
N ALA A 443 7.10 -6.27 14.07
CA ALA A 443 5.80 -6.66 14.62
C ALA A 443 5.33 -8.01 14.03
N THR A 444 5.36 -8.15 12.70
CA THR A 444 4.94 -9.39 12.03
C THR A 444 5.82 -10.58 12.41
N SER A 445 7.15 -10.39 12.51
CA SER A 445 8.11 -11.45 12.86
C SER A 445 8.00 -11.92 14.32
N THR A 446 7.41 -11.08 15.18
CA THR A 446 7.21 -11.37 16.61
C THR A 446 5.77 -11.74 16.96
N GLY A 447 4.90 -11.96 15.96
CA GLY A 447 3.53 -12.41 16.18
C GLY A 447 2.53 -11.28 16.46
N LEU A 448 2.82 -10.04 16.05
CA LEU A 448 1.85 -8.95 16.03
C LEU A 448 1.29 -8.74 14.62
N ARG A 449 -0.02 -8.59 14.49
CA ARG A 449 -0.66 -8.15 13.27
C ARG A 449 -0.97 -6.66 13.35
N THR A 450 -0.21 -5.86 12.61
CA THR A 450 -0.44 -4.42 12.50
C THR A 450 -1.61 -4.10 11.59
N PRO A 451 -2.29 -2.96 11.76
CA PRO A 451 -3.29 -2.49 10.81
C PRO A 451 -2.63 -2.21 9.44
N PRO A 452 -3.29 -2.57 8.31
CA PRO A 452 -2.73 -2.41 6.96
C PRO A 452 -2.43 -0.96 6.61
N GLU A 453 -3.12 -0.01 7.21
CA GLU A 453 -2.90 1.43 7.06
C GLU A 453 -1.47 1.83 7.48
N LEU A 454 -0.87 1.14 8.46
CA LEU A 454 0.49 1.44 8.91
C LEU A 454 1.52 1.14 7.82
N SER A 455 1.39 0.00 7.13
CA SER A 455 2.26 -0.35 5.98
C SER A 455 2.08 0.63 4.82
N LEU A 456 0.83 1.01 4.53
CA LEU A 456 0.52 1.98 3.48
C LEU A 456 1.11 3.36 3.80
N LEU A 457 1.01 3.82 5.05
CA LEU A 457 1.63 5.07 5.52
C LEU A 457 3.15 5.01 5.41
N GLY A 458 3.78 3.90 5.79
CA GLY A 458 5.23 3.72 5.64
C GLY A 458 5.68 3.88 4.19
N LYS A 459 4.98 3.26 3.24
CA LYS A 459 5.25 3.43 1.80
C LYS A 459 5.02 4.86 1.33
N THR A 460 3.91 5.49 1.75
CA THR A 460 3.59 6.88 1.40
C THR A 460 4.70 7.82 1.84
N LEU A 461 5.18 7.67 3.08
CA LEU A 461 6.28 8.47 3.62
C LEU A 461 7.60 8.21 2.86
N LEU A 462 7.88 6.96 2.51
CA LEU A 462 9.08 6.61 1.73
C LEU A 462 9.06 7.25 0.34
N ASN A 463 7.92 7.19 -0.36
CA ASN A 463 7.74 7.83 -1.66
C ASN A 463 7.84 9.36 -1.54
N LEU A 464 7.20 9.95 -0.53
CA LEU A 464 7.26 11.38 -0.26
C LEU A 464 8.70 11.86 -0.03
N GLU A 465 9.46 11.12 0.77
CA GLU A 465 10.88 11.40 0.99
C GLU A 465 11.70 11.31 -0.30
N GLY A 466 11.44 10.31 -1.14
CA GLY A 466 12.05 10.20 -2.47
C GLY A 466 11.78 11.43 -3.34
N VAL A 467 10.56 11.93 -3.32
CA VAL A 467 10.18 13.19 -4.01
C VAL A 467 10.87 14.40 -3.40
N CYS A 468 10.89 14.52 -2.07
CA CYS A 468 11.57 15.62 -1.38
C CYS A 468 13.06 15.63 -1.71
N ARG A 469 13.72 14.47 -1.72
CA ARG A 469 15.13 14.32 -2.11
C ARG A 469 15.38 14.65 -3.58
N ALA A 470 14.43 14.36 -4.47
CA ALA A 470 14.50 14.75 -5.88
C ALA A 470 14.33 16.27 -6.08
N LEU A 471 13.51 16.93 -5.28
CA LEU A 471 13.34 18.40 -5.28
C LEU A 471 14.56 19.09 -4.62
N SER A 472 14.86 18.73 -3.38
CA SER A 472 15.92 19.31 -2.56
C SER A 472 16.68 18.21 -1.81
N PRO A 473 17.87 17.79 -2.30
CA PRO A 473 18.68 16.76 -1.64
C PRO A 473 19.20 17.15 -0.25
N THR A 474 19.24 18.44 0.06
CA THR A 474 19.80 19.00 1.32
C THR A 474 18.72 19.32 2.34
N LEU A 475 17.45 19.07 2.05
CA LEU A 475 16.34 19.40 2.92
C LEU A 475 16.34 18.54 4.20
N ASP A 476 16.35 19.20 5.34
CA ASP A 476 16.14 18.57 6.65
C ASP A 476 14.65 18.34 6.89
N THR A 477 14.15 17.19 6.41
CA THR A 477 12.74 16.80 6.54
C THR A 477 12.34 16.62 8.00
N ARG A 478 13.20 16.04 8.83
CA ARG A 478 12.96 15.81 10.27
C ARG A 478 12.62 17.10 11.00
N ARG A 479 13.40 18.17 10.78
CA ARG A 479 13.16 19.49 11.38
C ARG A 479 11.85 20.13 10.91
N ILE A 480 11.44 19.89 9.67
CA ILE A 480 10.16 20.38 9.13
C ILE A 480 9.01 19.63 9.79
N VAL A 481 9.10 18.30 9.86
CA VAL A 481 8.11 17.44 10.51
C VAL A 481 7.91 17.86 11.96
N GLU A 482 9.00 17.96 12.74
CA GLU A 482 8.95 18.35 14.16
C GLU A 482 8.25 19.71 14.37
N ARG A 483 8.68 20.74 13.65
CA ARG A 483 8.09 22.08 13.76
C ARG A 483 6.61 22.12 13.35
N HIS A 484 6.27 21.43 12.28
CA HIS A 484 4.89 21.41 11.80
C HIS A 484 3.96 20.63 12.73
N LEU A 485 4.42 19.52 13.28
CA LEU A 485 3.67 18.75 14.28
C LEU A 485 3.41 19.57 15.55
N GLN A 486 4.38 20.32 16.02
CA GLN A 486 4.18 21.26 17.14
C GLN A 486 3.09 22.30 16.81
N HIS A 487 3.04 22.79 15.56
CA HIS A 487 1.98 23.69 15.10
C HIS A 487 0.60 23.01 15.12
N VAL A 488 0.49 21.79 14.56
CA VAL A 488 -0.75 21.00 14.56
C VAL A 488 -1.23 20.71 15.98
N MET A 489 -0.32 20.35 16.89
CA MET A 489 -0.64 20.12 18.31
C MET A 489 -1.17 21.38 19.00
N ARG A 490 -0.51 22.53 18.79
CA ARG A 490 -0.98 23.82 19.33
C ARG A 490 -2.36 24.19 18.79
N ALA A 491 -2.60 23.96 17.50
CA ALA A 491 -3.91 24.22 16.89
C ALA A 491 -5.00 23.30 17.48
N ARG A 492 -4.69 22.00 17.69
CA ARG A 492 -5.60 21.06 18.36
C ARG A 492 -5.89 21.48 19.81
N LEU A 493 -4.86 21.85 20.57
CA LEU A 493 -5.02 22.28 21.95
C LEU A 493 -5.92 23.54 22.04
N LYS A 494 -5.70 24.53 21.15
CA LYS A 494 -6.59 25.69 21.07
C LYS A 494 -8.04 25.32 20.74
N LYS A 495 -8.24 24.32 19.86
CA LYS A 495 -9.59 23.83 19.52
C LYS A 495 -10.23 23.07 20.67
N SER A 496 -9.47 22.26 21.42
CA SER A 496 -9.98 21.56 22.62
C SER A 496 -10.34 22.53 23.74
N LEU A 497 -9.59 23.60 23.90
CA LEU A 497 -9.86 24.68 24.87
C LEU A 497 -10.94 25.67 24.39
N SER A 498 -11.62 25.42 23.27
CA SER A 498 -12.71 26.28 22.82
C SER A 498 -13.90 26.20 23.77
N ALA A 499 -14.65 27.30 23.92
CA ALA A 499 -15.80 27.36 24.82
C ALA A 499 -16.85 26.27 24.56
N ALA A 500 -17.02 25.85 23.29
CA ALA A 500 -17.93 24.78 22.91
C ALA A 500 -17.47 23.40 23.41
N ASN A 501 -16.17 23.11 23.33
CA ASN A 501 -15.62 21.84 23.81
C ASN A 501 -15.56 21.80 25.34
N LEU A 502 -15.19 22.92 25.99
CA LEU A 502 -15.25 23.04 27.45
C LEU A 502 -16.68 22.87 27.98
N ALA A 503 -17.68 23.40 27.27
CA ALA A 503 -19.08 23.18 27.62
C ALA A 503 -19.49 21.72 27.43
N SER A 504 -19.01 21.03 26.39
CA SER A 504 -19.25 19.60 26.16
C SER A 504 -18.61 18.75 27.26
N GLU A 505 -17.36 19.00 27.60
CA GLU A 505 -16.66 18.30 28.70
C GLU A 505 -17.29 18.59 30.06
N ALA A 506 -17.74 19.83 30.29
CA ALA A 506 -18.48 20.19 31.49
C ALA A 506 -19.83 19.45 31.59
N MET A 507 -20.54 19.27 30.46
CA MET A 507 -21.76 18.46 30.42
C MET A 507 -21.46 16.97 30.68
N GLU A 508 -20.39 16.41 30.12
CA GLU A 508 -19.98 15.04 30.43
C GLU A 508 -19.59 14.87 31.88
N LEU A 509 -18.83 15.83 32.44
CA LEU A 509 -18.51 15.82 33.88
C LEU A 509 -19.76 15.95 34.74
N GLN A 510 -20.70 16.81 34.37
CA GLN A 510 -22.01 16.93 35.05
C GLN A 510 -22.81 15.63 34.98
N HIS A 511 -22.76 14.94 33.83
CA HIS A 511 -23.39 13.64 33.65
C HIS A 511 -22.74 12.56 34.54
N LEU A 512 -21.40 12.53 34.59
CA LEU A 512 -20.64 11.65 35.48
C LEU A 512 -20.90 11.92 36.96
N VAL A 513 -20.96 13.18 37.38
CA VAL A 513 -21.26 13.58 38.75
C VAL A 513 -22.72 13.24 39.13
N ARG A 514 -23.62 13.32 38.18
CA ARG A 514 -25.05 13.02 38.41
C ARG A 514 -25.35 11.52 38.40
N GLU A 515 -24.70 10.75 37.53
CA GLU A 515 -24.89 9.30 37.41
C GLU A 515 -23.90 8.48 38.26
N GLY A 516 -22.73 9.03 38.57
CA GLY A 516 -21.69 8.38 39.35
C GLY A 516 -22.18 7.83 40.68
N PRO A 517 -22.86 8.63 41.52
CA PRO A 517 -23.42 8.15 42.79
C PRO A 517 -24.46 7.06 42.60
N ARG A 518 -25.26 7.13 41.54
CA ARG A 518 -26.30 6.15 41.22
C ARG A 518 -25.72 4.80 40.81
N ARG A 519 -24.72 4.82 39.90
CA ARG A 519 -23.97 3.62 39.47
C ARG A 519 -23.14 3.02 40.61
N MET A 520 -22.57 3.88 41.46
CA MET A 520 -21.87 3.45 42.67
C MET A 520 -22.81 2.77 43.67
N SER A 521 -23.99 3.34 43.85
CA SER A 521 -25.06 2.75 44.70
C SER A 521 -25.56 1.41 44.14
N GLU A 522 -25.70 1.29 42.80
CA GLU A 522 -26.05 0.03 42.13
C GLU A 522 -24.95 -1.03 42.29
N ILE A 523 -23.67 -0.67 42.13
CA ILE A 523 -22.56 -1.58 42.36
C ILE A 523 -22.47 -2.01 43.81
N LEU A 524 -22.66 -1.09 44.76
CA LEU A 524 -22.68 -1.38 46.18
C LEU A 524 -23.87 -2.24 46.59
N SER A 525 -25.05 -2.04 45.99
CA SER A 525 -26.22 -2.90 46.25
C SER A 525 -26.03 -4.30 45.68
N LEU A 526 -25.45 -4.44 44.46
CA LEU A 526 -25.09 -5.73 43.87
C LEU A 526 -24.01 -6.46 44.68
N ALA A 527 -23.07 -5.72 45.30
CA ALA A 527 -22.06 -6.26 46.19
C ALA A 527 -22.68 -6.72 47.54
N ALA A 528 -23.57 -5.91 48.10
CA ALA A 528 -24.27 -6.21 49.35
C ALA A 528 -25.24 -7.40 49.22
N GLU A 529 -25.86 -7.57 48.04
CA GLU A 529 -26.75 -8.69 47.73
C GLU A 529 -26.01 -9.97 47.29
N ASN A 530 -24.66 -9.97 47.30
CA ASN A 530 -23.81 -11.08 46.85
C ASN A 530 -24.10 -11.51 45.39
N ARG A 531 -24.59 -10.57 44.56
CA ARG A 531 -24.95 -10.75 43.14
C ARG A 531 -23.93 -10.18 42.17
N LEU A 532 -22.73 -9.84 42.66
CA LEU A 532 -21.62 -9.41 41.80
C LEU A 532 -21.17 -10.58 40.93
N GLN A 533 -21.73 -10.65 39.74
CA GLN A 533 -21.19 -11.50 38.68
C GLN A 533 -20.08 -10.75 37.98
N MET A 534 -18.85 -10.99 38.37
CA MET A 534 -17.67 -10.56 37.56
C MET A 534 -17.58 -11.47 36.34
N ARG A 535 -17.95 -10.93 35.20
CA ARG A 535 -17.63 -11.56 33.91
C ARG A 535 -16.14 -11.33 33.67
N VAL A 536 -15.32 -12.27 34.03
CA VAL A 536 -13.89 -12.24 33.68
C VAL A 536 -13.80 -12.48 32.15
N THR A 537 -13.85 -11.40 31.41
CA THR A 537 -13.57 -11.42 29.96
C THR A 537 -12.07 -11.57 29.78
N GLY A 538 -11.60 -12.78 29.64
CA GLY A 538 -10.17 -13.10 29.49
C GLY A 538 -9.88 -14.60 29.63
N LEU A 539 -10.77 -15.32 30.34
CA LEU A 539 -10.80 -16.77 30.30
C LEU A 539 -11.99 -17.16 29.42
N GLU A 540 -11.72 -17.40 28.15
CA GLU A 540 -12.75 -17.85 27.21
C GLU A 540 -13.35 -19.18 27.71
N GLU A 541 -14.51 -19.09 28.33
CA GLU A 541 -15.36 -20.23 28.74
C GLU A 541 -15.51 -21.27 27.61
N SER A 542 -15.43 -20.80 26.35
CA SER A 542 -15.48 -21.65 25.16
C SER A 542 -14.28 -22.60 25.06
N HIS A 543 -13.07 -22.21 25.44
CA HIS A 543 -11.89 -23.07 25.35
C HIS A 543 -11.82 -24.11 26.45
N LEU A 544 -12.21 -23.76 27.68
CA LEU A 544 -12.31 -24.71 28.78
C LEU A 544 -13.43 -25.74 28.50
N MET A 545 -14.59 -25.29 28.02
CA MET A 545 -15.71 -26.17 27.67
C MET A 545 -15.37 -27.05 26.47
N GLU A 546 -14.71 -26.52 25.44
CA GLU A 546 -14.29 -27.33 24.28
C GLU A 546 -13.21 -28.35 24.65
N SER A 547 -12.27 -27.98 25.50
CA SER A 547 -11.23 -28.89 26.00
C SER A 547 -11.83 -29.96 26.92
N LEU A 548 -12.74 -29.61 27.83
CA LEU A 548 -13.47 -30.53 28.69
C LEU A 548 -14.33 -31.50 27.86
N GLN A 549 -15.03 -30.99 26.84
CA GLN A 549 -15.84 -31.81 25.94
C GLN A 549 -15.01 -32.81 25.12
N LYS A 550 -13.81 -32.40 24.65
CA LYS A 550 -12.84 -33.29 23.99
C LYS A 550 -12.34 -34.38 24.93
N ILE A 551 -12.00 -34.03 26.17
CA ILE A 551 -11.59 -35.01 27.20
C ILE A 551 -12.73 -35.97 27.51
N ALA A 552 -13.93 -35.46 27.76
CA ALA A 552 -15.11 -36.27 28.05
C ALA A 552 -15.44 -37.26 26.92
N ASN A 553 -15.39 -36.79 25.67
CA ASN A 553 -15.63 -37.65 24.49
C ASN A 553 -14.56 -38.75 24.35
N ARG A 554 -13.29 -38.44 24.64
CA ARG A 554 -12.20 -39.43 24.61
C ARG A 554 -12.34 -40.48 25.72
N VAL A 555 -12.69 -40.04 26.92
CA VAL A 555 -12.95 -40.94 28.05
C VAL A 555 -14.14 -41.85 27.74
N ALA A 556 -15.25 -41.31 27.23
CA ALA A 556 -16.42 -42.10 26.85
C ALA A 556 -16.08 -43.11 25.75
N ALA A 557 -15.36 -42.68 24.71
CA ALA A 557 -14.94 -43.60 23.62
C ALA A 557 -13.96 -44.67 24.14
N GLY A 558 -13.05 -44.33 25.05
CA GLY A 558 -12.16 -45.29 25.72
C GLY A 558 -12.92 -46.35 26.53
N ILE A 559 -13.95 -45.95 27.27
CA ILE A 559 -14.81 -46.87 28.04
C ILE A 559 -15.57 -47.82 27.11
N VAL A 560 -16.15 -47.29 26.02
CA VAL A 560 -16.84 -48.10 25.02
C VAL A 560 -15.88 -49.13 24.36
N THR A 561 -14.67 -48.69 24.04
CA THR A 561 -13.63 -49.56 23.48
C THR A 561 -13.26 -50.67 24.46
N ALA A 562 -13.03 -50.33 25.73
CA ALA A 562 -12.74 -51.31 26.78
C ALA A 562 -13.91 -52.31 26.99
N ALA A 563 -15.14 -51.83 26.97
CA ALA A 563 -16.33 -52.69 27.09
C ALA A 563 -16.47 -53.67 25.90
N LEU A 564 -16.20 -53.21 24.67
CA LEU A 564 -16.20 -54.06 23.47
C LEU A 564 -15.14 -55.16 23.53
N ILE A 565 -13.91 -54.83 23.97
CA ILE A 565 -12.83 -55.83 24.13
C ILE A 565 -13.19 -56.84 25.23
N MET A 566 -13.76 -56.37 26.36
CA MET A 566 -14.15 -57.23 27.46
C MET A 566 -15.33 -58.15 27.08
N ALA A 567 -16.34 -57.63 26.34
CA ALA A 567 -17.44 -58.41 25.80
C ALA A 567 -16.93 -59.45 24.80
N SER A 568 -15.98 -59.09 23.93
CA SER A 568 -15.31 -60.03 23.03
C SER A 568 -14.61 -61.18 23.80
N ALA A 569 -13.85 -60.84 24.84
CA ALA A 569 -13.14 -61.83 25.68
C ALA A 569 -14.11 -62.77 26.41
N GLN A 570 -15.24 -62.28 26.89
CA GLN A 570 -16.30 -63.15 27.50
C GLN A 570 -16.98 -64.02 26.46
N MET A 571 -17.27 -63.51 25.27
CA MET A 571 -17.90 -64.27 24.17
C MET A 571 -16.98 -65.35 23.60
N MET A 572 -15.65 -65.26 23.76
CA MET A 572 -14.71 -66.32 23.35
C MET A 572 -14.90 -67.64 24.11
N ARG A 573 -15.58 -67.61 25.28
CA ARG A 573 -15.86 -68.82 26.11
C ARG A 573 -17.14 -69.53 25.71
N ILE A 574 -17.93 -68.96 24.77
CA ILE A 574 -19.24 -69.49 24.38
C ILE A 574 -19.05 -70.25 23.06
N GLU A 575 -19.40 -71.55 23.02
CA GLU A 575 -19.37 -72.32 21.77
C GLU A 575 -20.54 -71.86 20.86
N THR A 576 -20.20 -71.22 19.74
CA THR A 576 -21.14 -70.83 18.69
C THR A 576 -20.90 -71.63 17.41
N GLY A 577 -21.94 -71.86 16.63
CA GLY A 577 -21.87 -72.69 15.41
C GLY A 577 -21.08 -72.03 14.26
N LEU A 578 -20.92 -70.71 14.25
CA LEU A 578 -20.13 -69.97 13.26
C LEU A 578 -18.77 -69.63 13.85
N LYS A 579 -17.69 -70.17 13.30
CA LYS A 579 -16.28 -69.90 13.70
C LYS A 579 -15.54 -69.21 12.58
N LEU A 580 -14.83 -68.12 12.90
CA LEU A 580 -13.91 -67.41 12.02
C LEU A 580 -12.49 -67.59 12.59
N TRP A 581 -11.55 -68.19 11.83
CA TRP A 581 -10.18 -68.51 12.27
C TRP A 581 -10.11 -69.35 13.57
N GLY A 582 -11.14 -70.22 13.79
CA GLY A 582 -11.18 -71.07 14.97
C GLY A 582 -11.81 -70.43 16.24
N TYR A 583 -12.22 -69.18 16.17
CA TYR A 583 -12.86 -68.45 17.27
C TYR A 583 -14.32 -68.08 16.92
N PRO A 584 -15.21 -67.89 17.90
CA PRO A 584 -16.60 -67.47 17.67
C PRO A 584 -16.63 -66.18 16.81
N ALA A 585 -17.36 -66.19 15.71
CA ALA A 585 -17.38 -65.09 14.75
C ALA A 585 -17.81 -63.77 15.37
N ILE A 586 -18.78 -63.75 16.28
CA ILE A 586 -19.28 -62.59 16.99
C ILE A 586 -18.18 -61.99 17.89
N ALA A 587 -17.42 -62.83 18.61
CA ALA A 587 -16.30 -62.39 19.45
C ALA A 587 -15.21 -61.70 18.62
N MET A 588 -14.87 -62.25 17.45
CA MET A 588 -13.87 -61.69 16.56
C MET A 588 -14.29 -60.35 15.97
N VAL A 589 -15.56 -60.18 15.59
CA VAL A 589 -16.11 -58.90 15.10
C VAL A 589 -16.09 -57.84 16.17
N LEU A 590 -16.48 -58.16 17.41
CA LEU A 590 -16.44 -57.20 18.55
C LEU A 590 -14.99 -56.80 18.88
N PHE A 591 -14.04 -57.75 18.82
CA PHE A 591 -12.62 -57.45 19.02
C PHE A 591 -12.07 -56.53 17.96
N LEU A 592 -12.29 -56.83 16.66
CA LEU A 592 -11.85 -55.94 15.57
C LEU A 592 -12.44 -54.56 15.66
N LEU A 593 -13.74 -54.45 15.99
CA LEU A 593 -14.39 -53.15 16.19
C LEU A 593 -13.76 -52.37 17.32
N GLY A 594 -13.46 -53.01 18.47
CA GLY A 594 -12.76 -52.40 19.58
C GLY A 594 -11.36 -51.94 19.20
N VAL A 595 -10.58 -52.74 18.46
CA VAL A 595 -9.24 -52.36 18.02
C VAL A 595 -9.28 -51.14 17.06
N VAL A 596 -10.19 -51.12 16.11
CA VAL A 596 -10.35 -50.01 15.15
C VAL A 596 -10.75 -48.73 15.86
N LEU A 597 -11.70 -48.79 16.83
CA LEU A 597 -12.09 -47.64 17.62
C LEU A 597 -10.94 -47.13 18.52
N GLY A 598 -10.20 -48.03 19.17
CA GLY A 598 -9.05 -47.71 19.99
C GLY A 598 -7.92 -47.04 19.20
N LEU A 599 -7.59 -47.58 18.02
CA LEU A 599 -6.61 -47.01 17.12
C LEU A 599 -7.07 -45.62 16.62
N GLY A 600 -8.36 -45.48 16.32
CA GLY A 600 -8.94 -44.19 15.93
C GLY A 600 -8.79 -43.11 17.00
N ILE A 601 -8.96 -43.47 18.29
CA ILE A 601 -8.74 -42.52 19.41
C ILE A 601 -7.27 -42.13 19.49
N VAL A 602 -6.32 -43.08 19.39
CA VAL A 602 -4.88 -42.80 19.44
C VAL A 602 -4.45 -41.96 18.25
N VAL A 603 -4.89 -42.25 17.03
CA VAL A 603 -4.60 -41.48 15.84
C VAL A 603 -5.20 -40.05 15.94
N SER A 604 -6.42 -39.93 16.45
CA SER A 604 -7.06 -38.66 16.70
C SER A 604 -6.24 -37.82 17.72
N ALA A 605 -5.76 -38.45 18.79
CA ALA A 605 -4.92 -37.76 19.77
C ALA A 605 -3.57 -37.28 19.19
N LEU A 606 -2.91 -38.12 18.40
CA LEU A 606 -1.59 -37.81 17.84
C LEU A 606 -1.61 -36.80 16.67
N LEU A 607 -2.65 -36.86 15.81
CA LEU A 607 -2.72 -36.04 14.60
C LEU A 607 -3.48 -34.72 14.82
N PHE A 608 -4.51 -34.71 15.66
CA PHE A 608 -5.38 -33.55 15.82
C PHE A 608 -5.05 -32.68 17.04
N ASP A 609 -4.36 -33.19 18.08
CA ASP A 609 -3.90 -32.37 19.20
C ASP A 609 -2.75 -31.41 18.86
N ARG A 610 -1.99 -31.68 17.80
CA ARG A 610 -0.95 -30.76 17.29
C ARG A 610 -1.52 -29.57 16.52
N ARG A 611 -2.83 -29.49 16.31
CA ARG A 611 -3.49 -28.36 15.63
C ARG A 611 -4.17 -27.47 16.67
N VAL A 612 -3.38 -26.80 17.52
CA VAL A 612 -3.86 -25.67 18.29
C VAL A 612 -4.26 -24.59 17.29
N ARG A 613 -5.52 -24.18 17.29
CA ARG A 613 -6.03 -23.11 16.41
C ARG A 613 -5.51 -21.77 16.92
N ALA A 614 -4.73 -21.08 16.10
CA ALA A 614 -4.37 -19.70 16.33
C ALA A 614 -5.63 -18.82 16.43
N ARG A 615 -5.90 -18.23 17.59
CA ARG A 615 -7.06 -17.37 17.84
C ARG A 615 -6.59 -15.98 18.23
N GLU A 616 -7.23 -14.98 17.65
CA GLU A 616 -6.89 -13.58 17.82
C GLU A 616 -7.44 -13.04 19.15
N GLU A 617 -6.60 -12.52 20.00
CA GLU A 617 -7.00 -11.65 21.10
C GLU A 617 -7.11 -10.21 20.58
N ARG A 618 -8.34 -9.70 20.47
CA ARG A 618 -8.55 -8.27 20.25
C ARG A 618 -8.32 -7.55 21.57
N GLY A 619 -7.24 -6.78 21.64
CA GLY A 619 -6.99 -5.89 22.75
C GLY A 619 -8.14 -4.88 22.89
N HIS A 620 -9.02 -5.14 23.84
CA HIS A 620 -9.99 -4.17 24.31
C HIS A 620 -9.33 -3.33 25.40
N ARG A 621 -8.94 -2.11 25.05
CA ARG A 621 -8.89 -0.98 25.98
C ARG A 621 -9.39 0.27 25.28
#